data_51309194d117eeb4904481b1fcb23cc6
#
_entry.id   51309194d117eeb4904481b1fcb23cc6
#
_cell.length_a   1.000
_cell.length_b   1.000
_cell.length_c   1.000
_cell.angle_alpha   90.00
_cell.angle_beta   90.00
_cell.angle_gamma   90.00
#
_symmetry.space_group_name_H-M   'P 1'
#
loop_
_entity.id
_entity.type
_entity.pdbx_description
1 polymer ?
#
loop_
_entity_poly.entity_id
_entity_poly.type
_entity_poly.pdbx_seq_one_letter_code
_entity_poly.pdbx_strand_id
1 'polypeptide(L)'
;MEIPLKINPLPNTPIDESFLNILSLEGSDIILGEQTSESLVIPLEPSPTTMFGPRGACLVSETGPLWVCDTGHHRLLGWKHRPERDGQPADWIIGQPNFYQEGQNAKGTPQANTLSVPTGICACGEGLAVGDAWNHRVLIWQKLPQDNNTPADIVLGQADFHHNQVNRGETDTAAERMHWPYGVMYYQGKLFVADTGNRRVLVWNQLPTCNGQPADYVLGQPDMNRRDENGGDSPSAASMRWPHGLAIWQNNLVVADAGNNRLMIWDGIPTKNNTPCQFVLGQENFEGAELNRGGYFPTSNALSMPYGVAVTNQWLIAADTANSRLVGWKNNLSMGATAEGLTGQSHFRSKSENRSYGSCDRNSLSWPYGISSCDNTVIVADSGNNRVLLWLGK
;
A
#
# COMPACT_ATOMS: atom_id res chain seq x y z
N MET A 1 -21.66 27.59 -36.12
CA MET A 1 -20.54 26.86 -36.76
C MET A 1 -20.34 25.59 -35.95
N GLU A 2 -21.00 24.51 -36.37
CA GLU A 2 -20.85 23.20 -35.71
C GLU A 2 -19.50 22.59 -36.13
N ILE A 3 -18.62 22.36 -35.19
CA ILE A 3 -17.37 21.62 -35.42
C ILE A 3 -17.73 20.14 -35.33
N PRO A 4 -17.71 19.38 -36.44
CA PRO A 4 -17.99 17.96 -36.37
C PRO A 4 -16.83 17.25 -35.61
N LEU A 5 -17.14 16.70 -34.44
CA LEU A 5 -16.24 15.81 -33.75
C LEU A 5 -16.06 14.52 -34.59
N LYS A 6 -14.96 14.44 -35.32
CA LYS A 6 -14.56 13.17 -35.94
C LYS A 6 -13.99 12.27 -34.83
N ILE A 7 -14.83 11.42 -34.28
CA ILE A 7 -14.37 10.27 -33.47
C ILE A 7 -13.80 9.27 -34.48
N ASN A 8 -12.47 9.23 -34.63
CA ASN A 8 -11.85 8.14 -35.33
C ASN A 8 -12.08 6.88 -34.50
N PRO A 9 -12.67 5.80 -35.06
CA PRO A 9 -12.74 4.54 -34.35
C PRO A 9 -11.32 4.11 -34.01
N LEU A 10 -11.11 3.72 -32.73
CA LEU A 10 -9.83 3.15 -32.31
C LEU A 10 -9.50 1.98 -33.25
N PRO A 11 -8.24 1.83 -33.68
CA PRO A 11 -7.88 0.69 -34.50
C PRO A 11 -8.29 -0.60 -33.77
N ASN A 12 -8.99 -1.49 -34.48
CA ASN A 12 -9.26 -2.85 -34.04
C ASN A 12 -7.93 -3.63 -33.97
N THR A 13 -7.12 -3.33 -32.96
CA THR A 13 -5.99 -4.16 -32.62
C THR A 13 -6.58 -5.40 -31.91
N PRO A 14 -6.24 -6.61 -32.35
CA PRO A 14 -6.69 -7.84 -31.67
C PRO A 14 -6.33 -7.75 -30.19
N ILE A 15 -7.32 -7.94 -29.30
CA ILE A 15 -7.14 -8.02 -27.85
C ILE A 15 -6.73 -9.49 -27.59
N ASP A 16 -5.54 -9.84 -27.97
CA ASP A 16 -5.02 -11.20 -27.75
C ASP A 16 -3.66 -11.14 -27.08
N GLU A 17 -3.63 -10.47 -25.90
CA GLU A 17 -2.56 -10.67 -24.95
C GLU A 17 -3.01 -11.81 -24.01
N SER A 18 -2.53 -13.01 -24.26
CA SER A 18 -2.67 -14.12 -23.31
C SER A 18 -1.97 -13.72 -22.00
N PHE A 19 -2.64 -13.89 -20.89
CA PHE A 19 -2.07 -13.62 -19.55
C PHE A 19 -2.26 -14.83 -18.63
N LEU A 20 -1.44 -14.87 -17.60
CA LEU A 20 -1.57 -15.84 -16.52
C LEU A 20 -2.39 -15.22 -15.39
N ASN A 21 -3.16 -16.03 -14.70
CA ASN A 21 -3.84 -15.57 -13.50
C ASN A 21 -2.83 -15.51 -12.33
N ILE A 22 -2.71 -14.35 -11.70
CA ILE A 22 -1.88 -14.22 -10.49
C ILE A 22 -2.55 -14.97 -9.34
N LEU A 23 -3.86 -14.77 -9.18
CA LEU A 23 -4.69 -15.36 -8.14
C LEU A 23 -5.79 -16.21 -8.76
N SER A 24 -6.43 -17.09 -7.98
CA SER A 24 -7.48 -17.98 -8.46
C SER A 24 -8.62 -17.23 -9.15
N LEU A 25 -9.06 -17.73 -10.30
CA LEU A 25 -10.23 -17.22 -11.02
C LEU A 25 -11.55 -17.48 -10.27
N GLU A 26 -11.59 -18.43 -9.36
CA GLU A 26 -12.75 -18.67 -8.48
C GLU A 26 -12.96 -17.49 -7.50
N GLY A 27 -11.97 -16.61 -7.38
CA GLY A 27 -11.97 -15.45 -6.51
C GLY A 27 -11.31 -15.73 -5.16
N SER A 28 -11.45 -14.75 -4.25
CA SER A 28 -10.92 -14.86 -2.89
C SER A 28 -11.65 -15.94 -2.09
N ASP A 29 -10.92 -16.64 -1.24
CA ASP A 29 -11.49 -17.65 -0.36
C ASP A 29 -12.30 -17.00 0.78
N ILE A 30 -11.84 -15.84 1.26
CA ILE A 30 -12.46 -15.12 2.38
C ILE A 30 -12.59 -13.64 2.04
N ILE A 31 -13.72 -13.06 2.43
CA ILE A 31 -14.04 -11.64 2.34
C ILE A 31 -14.29 -11.11 3.74
N LEU A 32 -13.51 -10.11 4.16
CA LEU A 32 -13.74 -9.34 5.38
C LEU A 32 -14.29 -7.97 5.00
N GLY A 33 -15.19 -7.45 5.79
CA GLY A 33 -16.01 -6.31 5.45
C GLY A 33 -17.43 -6.78 5.17
N GLU A 34 -18.41 -5.97 5.56
CA GLU A 34 -19.81 -6.31 5.37
C GLU A 34 -20.18 -6.15 3.89
N GLN A 35 -20.71 -7.21 3.31
CA GLN A 35 -21.27 -7.20 1.96
C GLN A 35 -22.79 -7.28 2.07
N THR A 36 -23.48 -6.23 1.65
CA THR A 36 -24.93 -6.29 1.48
C THR A 36 -25.24 -6.65 0.03
N SER A 37 -25.75 -7.84 -0.19
CA SER A 37 -26.12 -8.35 -1.53
C SER A 37 -27.36 -7.65 -2.13
N GLU A 38 -28.07 -6.81 -1.39
CA GLU A 38 -29.38 -6.28 -1.80
C GLU A 38 -29.56 -4.76 -1.64
N SER A 39 -28.61 -4.00 -1.11
CA SER A 39 -28.75 -2.55 -0.99
C SER A 39 -27.59 -1.80 -1.63
N LEU A 40 -27.92 -0.70 -2.32
CA LEU A 40 -26.96 0.28 -2.82
C LEU A 40 -26.26 1.08 -1.70
N VAL A 41 -26.65 0.87 -0.46
CA VAL A 41 -26.12 1.56 0.70
C VAL A 41 -25.24 0.58 1.47
N ILE A 42 -23.93 0.77 1.37
CA ILE A 42 -22.95 0.06 2.23
C ILE A 42 -23.07 0.72 3.61
N PRO A 43 -23.29 -0.05 4.68
CA PRO A 43 -23.27 0.50 6.04
C PRO A 43 -21.89 1.08 6.31
N LEU A 44 -21.80 2.39 6.48
CA LEU A 44 -20.56 3.07 6.85
C LEU A 44 -20.39 3.14 8.37
N GLU A 45 -21.39 2.70 9.13
CA GLU A 45 -21.30 2.67 10.58
C GLU A 45 -20.25 1.67 11.06
N PRO A 46 -19.35 2.11 11.94
CA PRO A 46 -18.30 1.24 12.44
C PRO A 46 -18.87 0.09 13.28
N SER A 47 -18.37 -1.11 13.06
CA SER A 47 -18.71 -2.33 13.81
C SER A 47 -17.50 -3.31 13.77
N PRO A 48 -17.54 -4.45 14.46
CA PRO A 48 -16.48 -5.45 14.34
C PRO A 48 -16.37 -6.08 12.94
N THR A 49 -17.36 -5.92 12.08
CA THR A 49 -17.46 -6.53 10.75
C THR A 49 -17.39 -5.53 9.60
N THR A 50 -17.54 -4.22 9.85
CA THR A 50 -17.52 -3.20 8.81
C THR A 50 -16.16 -2.54 8.67
N MET A 51 -15.85 -2.08 7.46
CA MET A 51 -14.64 -1.32 7.13
C MET A 51 -15.00 -0.13 6.25
N PHE A 52 -14.17 0.91 6.30
CA PHE A 52 -14.27 2.06 5.41
C PHE A 52 -12.92 2.37 4.77
N GLY A 53 -12.79 2.09 3.48
CA GLY A 53 -11.59 2.35 2.69
C GLY A 53 -10.30 1.75 3.30
N PRO A 54 -10.25 0.45 3.64
CA PRO A 54 -9.06 -0.16 4.23
C PRO A 54 -7.88 -0.03 3.27
N ARG A 55 -6.67 0.28 3.80
CA ARG A 55 -5.48 0.52 2.96
C ARG A 55 -4.31 -0.41 3.21
N GLY A 56 -4.26 -1.07 4.33
CA GLY A 56 -3.17 -2.00 4.66
C GLY A 56 -3.67 -3.20 5.42
N ALA A 57 -3.02 -4.34 5.22
CA ALA A 57 -3.26 -5.55 5.97
C ALA A 57 -1.95 -6.32 6.17
N CYS A 58 -1.82 -6.98 7.31
CA CYS A 58 -0.66 -7.80 7.64
C CYS A 58 -1.11 -9.08 8.33
N LEU A 59 -0.90 -10.22 7.68
CA LEU A 59 -0.97 -11.54 8.30
C LEU A 59 0.42 -11.88 8.83
N VAL A 60 0.54 -12.03 10.14
CA VAL A 60 1.85 -12.20 10.79
C VAL A 60 2.43 -13.59 10.54
N SER A 61 1.56 -14.60 10.43
CA SER A 61 1.90 -15.96 10.02
C SER A 61 0.70 -16.59 9.31
N GLU A 62 0.86 -17.75 8.67
CA GLU A 62 -0.25 -18.44 7.99
C GLU A 62 -1.46 -18.72 8.88
N THR A 63 -1.26 -18.85 10.18
CA THR A 63 -2.34 -19.08 11.15
C THR A 63 -2.83 -17.82 11.85
N GLY A 64 -2.22 -16.65 11.61
CA GLY A 64 -2.54 -15.37 12.23
C GLY A 64 -1.48 -14.90 13.22
N PRO A 65 -1.72 -13.79 13.91
CA PRO A 65 -2.87 -12.91 13.76
C PRO A 65 -2.92 -12.15 12.43
N LEU A 66 -4.11 -11.69 12.06
CA LEU A 66 -4.31 -10.72 10.96
C LEU A 66 -4.59 -9.35 11.57
N TRP A 67 -3.94 -8.32 11.03
CA TRP A 67 -4.23 -6.92 11.33
C TRP A 67 -4.57 -6.15 10.06
N VAL A 68 -5.60 -5.28 10.14
CA VAL A 68 -6.07 -4.46 9.02
C VAL A 68 -6.13 -2.99 9.44
N CYS A 69 -5.58 -2.11 8.62
CA CYS A 69 -5.79 -0.67 8.71
C CYS A 69 -7.16 -0.32 8.12
N ASP A 70 -8.16 -0.18 8.98
CA ASP A 70 -9.49 0.35 8.65
C ASP A 70 -9.40 1.88 8.62
N THR A 71 -8.86 2.37 7.52
CA THR A 71 -8.32 3.72 7.36
C THR A 71 -9.36 4.81 7.57
N GLY A 72 -10.55 4.64 6.97
CA GLY A 72 -11.63 5.63 7.06
C GLY A 72 -12.27 5.72 8.44
N HIS A 73 -12.26 4.63 9.23
CA HIS A 73 -12.69 4.64 10.61
C HIS A 73 -11.57 4.95 11.61
N HIS A 74 -10.36 5.27 11.12
CA HIS A 74 -9.20 5.67 11.94
C HIS A 74 -8.81 4.64 13.01
N ARG A 75 -8.76 3.35 12.64
CA ARG A 75 -8.51 2.25 13.57
C ARG A 75 -7.77 1.08 12.92
N LEU A 76 -7.23 0.21 13.75
CA LEU A 76 -6.83 -1.13 13.36
C LEU A 76 -7.88 -2.12 13.83
N LEU A 77 -8.18 -3.11 12.99
CA LEU A 77 -8.94 -4.29 13.34
C LEU A 77 -8.00 -5.49 13.39
N GLY A 78 -8.08 -6.30 14.44
CA GLY A 78 -7.24 -7.46 14.66
C GLY A 78 -8.05 -8.75 14.82
N TRP A 79 -7.59 -9.82 14.19
CA TRP A 79 -8.10 -11.19 14.36
C TRP A 79 -6.99 -12.05 14.99
N LYS A 80 -7.31 -12.77 16.06
CA LYS A 80 -6.35 -13.65 16.78
C LYS A 80 -5.76 -14.73 15.89
N HIS A 81 -6.60 -15.24 15.00
CA HIS A 81 -6.25 -16.26 14.03
C HIS A 81 -6.58 -15.75 12.64
N ARG A 82 -5.97 -16.34 11.61
CA ARG A 82 -6.40 -16.08 10.24
C ARG A 82 -7.91 -16.34 10.13
N PRO A 83 -8.70 -15.40 9.61
CA PRO A 83 -10.12 -15.59 9.41
C PRO A 83 -10.41 -16.84 8.55
N GLU A 84 -11.50 -17.54 8.86
CA GLU A 84 -11.89 -18.79 8.20
C GLU A 84 -13.24 -18.67 7.44
N ARG A 85 -13.94 -17.54 7.61
CA ARG A 85 -15.25 -17.31 6.96
C ARG A 85 -15.45 -15.84 6.63
N ASP A 86 -16.32 -15.61 5.65
CA ASP A 86 -16.73 -14.26 5.26
C ASP A 86 -17.36 -13.51 6.44
N GLY A 87 -17.10 -12.19 6.47
CA GLY A 87 -17.64 -11.30 7.48
C GLY A 87 -17.28 -11.69 8.92
N GLN A 88 -16.22 -12.47 9.13
CA GLN A 88 -15.79 -12.82 10.48
C GLN A 88 -15.48 -11.55 11.28
N PRO A 89 -16.11 -11.34 12.46
CA PRO A 89 -15.86 -10.15 13.26
C PRO A 89 -14.43 -10.12 13.79
N ALA A 90 -13.87 -8.91 13.89
CA ALA A 90 -12.57 -8.70 14.52
C ALA A 90 -12.64 -8.97 16.03
N ASP A 91 -11.54 -9.51 16.56
CA ASP A 91 -11.38 -9.77 18.00
C ASP A 91 -10.85 -8.56 18.76
N TRP A 92 -10.03 -7.73 18.11
CA TRP A 92 -9.31 -6.61 18.71
C TRP A 92 -9.48 -5.32 17.91
N ILE A 93 -9.40 -4.21 18.62
CA ILE A 93 -9.40 -2.86 18.06
C ILE A 93 -8.30 -2.01 18.69
N ILE A 94 -7.64 -1.19 17.88
CA ILE A 94 -6.74 -0.13 18.31
C ILE A 94 -7.12 1.16 17.58
N GLY A 95 -7.05 2.30 18.23
CA GLY A 95 -7.34 3.61 17.66
C GLY A 95 -8.68 4.22 18.05
N GLN A 96 -9.62 3.40 18.49
CA GLN A 96 -10.96 3.83 18.94
C GLN A 96 -11.33 3.19 20.27
N PRO A 97 -12.15 3.84 21.13
CA PRO A 97 -12.53 3.29 22.43
C PRO A 97 -13.24 1.93 22.35
N ASN A 98 -13.99 1.70 21.28
CA ASN A 98 -14.69 0.44 20.98
C ASN A 98 -14.98 0.33 19.48
N PHE A 99 -15.55 -0.80 19.05
CA PHE A 99 -15.83 -1.09 17.64
C PHE A 99 -16.89 -0.18 16.98
N TYR A 100 -17.67 0.53 17.75
CA TYR A 100 -18.84 1.31 17.29
C TYR A 100 -18.57 2.82 17.26
N GLN A 101 -17.31 3.22 17.43
CA GLN A 101 -16.87 4.61 17.38
C GLN A 101 -15.82 4.81 16.29
N GLU A 102 -15.79 6.03 15.76
CA GLU A 102 -14.86 6.48 14.75
C GLU A 102 -14.44 7.93 14.99
N GLY A 103 -13.46 8.34 14.25
CA GLY A 103 -12.97 9.72 14.21
C GLY A 103 -11.49 9.80 14.52
N GLN A 104 -10.84 10.81 13.96
CA GLN A 104 -9.41 11.05 14.13
C GLN A 104 -9.04 11.08 15.61
N ASN A 105 -8.02 10.29 15.97
CA ASN A 105 -7.52 10.20 17.34
C ASN A 105 -8.63 9.97 18.38
N ALA A 106 -9.65 9.17 18.04
CA ALA A 106 -10.84 8.93 18.87
C ALA A 106 -11.55 10.24 19.28
N LYS A 107 -11.55 11.24 18.39
CA LYS A 107 -12.09 12.61 18.60
C LYS A 107 -11.33 13.40 19.67
N GLY A 108 -10.10 13.00 19.99
CA GLY A 108 -9.21 13.65 20.94
C GLY A 108 -7.89 14.11 20.32
N THR A 109 -6.89 14.29 21.18
CA THR A 109 -5.50 14.52 20.78
C THR A 109 -4.76 13.23 20.53
N PRO A 110 -3.68 13.22 19.72
CA PRO A 110 -2.86 12.04 19.50
C PRO A 110 -2.35 11.43 20.82
N GLN A 111 -2.37 10.11 20.91
CA GLN A 111 -1.88 9.29 22.01
C GLN A 111 -1.17 8.06 21.45
N ALA A 112 -0.55 7.26 22.30
CA ALA A 112 0.13 6.02 21.90
C ALA A 112 -0.82 4.95 21.34
N ASN A 113 -2.10 5.04 21.61
CA ASN A 113 -3.14 4.10 21.19
C ASN A 113 -4.26 4.72 20.35
N THR A 114 -4.04 5.93 19.80
CA THR A 114 -4.99 6.58 18.87
C THR A 114 -4.40 6.71 17.48
N LEU A 115 -5.24 6.79 16.46
CA LEU A 115 -4.84 6.80 15.07
C LEU A 115 -5.58 7.86 14.25
N SER A 116 -4.92 8.33 13.20
CA SER A 116 -5.53 9.19 12.18
C SER A 116 -5.10 8.76 10.78
N VAL A 117 -6.02 8.11 10.06
CA VAL A 117 -5.77 7.58 8.70
C VAL A 117 -4.58 6.59 8.71
N PRO A 118 -4.66 5.47 9.48
CA PRO A 118 -3.63 4.42 9.39
C PRO A 118 -3.61 3.81 7.99
N THR A 119 -2.41 3.52 7.47
CA THR A 119 -2.22 3.09 6.08
C THR A 119 -1.40 1.82 5.96
N GLY A 120 -0.08 1.90 5.93
CA GLY A 120 0.79 0.73 5.87
C GLY A 120 0.93 0.04 7.23
N ILE A 121 1.07 -1.27 7.20
CA ILE A 121 1.24 -2.10 8.39
C ILE A 121 2.14 -3.29 8.07
N CYS A 122 3.07 -3.61 8.94
CA CYS A 122 3.90 -4.81 8.81
C CYS A 122 4.26 -5.40 10.18
N ALA A 123 4.48 -6.70 10.22
CA ALA A 123 5.15 -7.33 11.34
C ALA A 123 6.60 -6.87 11.40
N CYS A 124 7.12 -6.57 12.59
CA CYS A 124 8.51 -6.16 12.79
C CYS A 124 9.07 -6.72 14.11
N GLY A 125 10.11 -7.54 13.99
CA GLY A 125 10.61 -8.31 15.14
C GLY A 125 9.51 -9.21 15.71
N GLU A 126 9.22 -9.07 17.01
CA GLU A 126 8.11 -9.76 17.69
C GLU A 126 6.81 -8.91 17.70
N GLY A 127 6.80 -7.79 17.02
CA GLY A 127 5.75 -6.79 17.12
C GLY A 127 5.20 -6.32 15.78
N LEU A 128 4.75 -5.06 15.75
CA LEU A 128 4.03 -4.45 14.65
C LEU A 128 4.52 -3.02 14.40
N ALA A 129 4.58 -2.59 13.14
CA ALA A 129 4.76 -1.18 12.77
C ALA A 129 3.60 -0.72 11.90
N VAL A 130 3.12 0.53 12.13
CA VAL A 130 1.97 1.11 11.45
C VAL A 130 2.26 2.55 11.02
N GLY A 131 2.03 2.86 9.76
CA GLY A 131 1.99 4.22 9.25
C GLY A 131 0.71 4.92 9.69
N ASP A 132 0.82 5.86 10.63
CA ASP A 132 -0.28 6.71 11.11
C ASP A 132 -0.24 8.05 10.36
N ALA A 133 -0.69 8.00 9.10
CA ALA A 133 -0.33 8.97 8.06
C ALA A 133 -0.71 10.42 8.39
N TRP A 134 -1.92 10.67 8.90
CA TRP A 134 -2.35 12.04 9.20
C TRP A 134 -1.87 12.56 10.55
N ASN A 135 -1.28 11.71 11.37
CA ASN A 135 -0.48 12.14 12.51
C ASN A 135 1.01 12.29 12.16
N HIS A 136 1.38 12.09 10.89
CA HIS A 136 2.74 12.25 10.36
C HIS A 136 3.78 11.45 11.16
N ARG A 137 3.43 10.19 11.51
CA ARG A 137 4.23 9.33 12.36
C ARG A 137 4.10 7.85 12.00
N VAL A 138 5.05 7.07 12.46
CA VAL A 138 4.96 5.60 12.51
C VAL A 138 4.90 5.18 13.97
N LEU A 139 3.94 4.32 14.30
CA LEU A 139 3.83 3.69 15.60
C LEU A 139 4.41 2.30 15.57
N ILE A 140 5.18 1.91 16.60
CA ILE A 140 5.78 0.58 16.72
C ILE A 140 5.38 -0.02 18.06
N TRP A 141 4.84 -1.23 18.01
CA TRP A 141 4.67 -2.14 19.13
C TRP A 141 5.82 -3.13 19.11
N GLN A 142 6.58 -3.25 20.19
CA GLN A 142 7.71 -4.19 20.28
C GLN A 142 7.24 -5.64 20.42
N LYS A 143 6.00 -5.83 20.87
CA LYS A 143 5.30 -7.13 20.90
C LYS A 143 3.93 -6.99 20.23
N LEU A 144 3.47 -8.06 19.61
CA LEU A 144 2.12 -8.07 19.01
C LEU A 144 1.07 -7.71 20.06
N PRO A 145 0.20 -6.72 19.76
CA PRO A 145 -0.94 -6.39 20.63
C PRO A 145 -1.85 -7.62 20.82
N GLN A 146 -2.28 -7.85 22.04
CA GLN A 146 -3.18 -8.96 22.40
C GLN A 146 -4.45 -8.50 23.12
N ASP A 147 -4.60 -7.17 23.25
CA ASP A 147 -5.75 -6.55 23.92
C ASP A 147 -6.19 -5.31 23.13
N ASN A 148 -7.44 -4.89 23.35
CA ASN A 148 -7.96 -3.66 22.79
C ASN A 148 -7.15 -2.45 23.27
N ASN A 149 -6.88 -1.54 22.34
CA ASN A 149 -6.20 -0.27 22.61
C ASN A 149 -4.84 -0.39 23.31
N THR A 150 -4.13 -1.52 23.10
CA THR A 150 -2.74 -1.64 23.52
C THR A 150 -1.94 -0.45 22.99
N PRO A 151 -1.29 0.35 23.84
CA PRO A 151 -0.49 1.49 23.40
C PRO A 151 0.77 1.04 22.66
N ALA A 152 1.19 1.82 21.68
CA ALA A 152 2.48 1.64 21.02
C ALA A 152 3.63 1.98 21.98
N ASP A 153 4.77 1.31 21.78
CA ASP A 153 5.97 1.51 22.60
C ASP A 153 6.85 2.64 22.08
N ILE A 154 6.88 2.85 20.74
CA ILE A 154 7.78 3.79 20.08
C ILE A 154 7.01 4.58 19.01
N VAL A 155 7.35 5.86 18.87
CA VAL A 155 6.88 6.73 17.79
C VAL A 155 8.07 7.26 16.98
N LEU A 156 7.97 7.21 15.66
CA LEU A 156 8.89 7.82 14.72
C LEU A 156 8.21 8.96 13.96
N GLY A 157 8.97 9.94 13.49
CA GLY A 157 8.45 11.10 12.76
C GLY A 157 8.03 12.25 13.68
N GLN A 158 7.62 11.95 14.91
CA GLN A 158 7.31 12.90 15.97
C GLN A 158 8.27 12.73 17.16
N ALA A 159 8.37 13.74 18.03
CA ALA A 159 9.21 13.68 19.22
C ALA A 159 8.61 12.78 20.30
N ASP A 160 7.28 12.72 20.37
CA ASP A 160 6.49 11.92 21.31
C ASP A 160 5.12 11.59 20.72
N PHE A 161 4.28 10.91 21.50
CA PHE A 161 2.96 10.44 21.06
C PHE A 161 1.89 11.55 20.96
N HIS A 162 2.14 12.75 21.49
CA HIS A 162 1.14 13.80 21.61
C HIS A 162 1.18 14.83 20.48
N HIS A 163 2.19 14.76 19.62
CA HIS A 163 2.37 15.65 18.48
C HIS A 163 1.98 14.99 17.16
N ASN A 164 1.50 15.82 16.22
CA ASN A 164 1.09 15.37 14.88
C ASN A 164 1.33 16.42 13.79
N GLN A 165 2.27 17.31 14.00
CA GLN A 165 2.57 18.34 13.01
C GLN A 165 3.42 17.79 11.87
N VAL A 166 3.13 18.22 10.64
CA VAL A 166 3.98 17.95 9.47
C VAL A 166 5.41 18.33 9.79
N ASN A 167 6.36 17.40 9.59
CA ASN A 167 7.78 17.64 9.85
C ASN A 167 8.07 18.25 11.23
N ARG A 168 7.27 17.89 12.25
CA ARG A 168 7.33 18.45 13.61
C ARG A 168 7.10 19.97 13.67
N GLY A 169 6.33 20.52 12.72
CA GLY A 169 6.03 21.95 12.64
C GLY A 169 7.08 22.78 11.90
N GLU A 170 8.13 22.18 11.37
CA GLU A 170 9.19 22.85 10.65
C GLU A 170 8.91 22.90 9.13
N THR A 171 9.43 23.91 8.46
CA THR A 171 9.34 24.04 7.00
C THR A 171 10.20 23.02 6.29
N ASP A 172 11.34 22.69 6.89
CA ASP A 172 12.31 21.74 6.34
C ASP A 172 12.11 20.35 6.91
N THR A 173 12.53 19.35 6.17
CA THR A 173 12.55 17.96 6.64
C THR A 173 13.92 17.60 7.21
N ALA A 174 14.01 16.49 7.94
CA ALA A 174 15.22 15.94 8.53
C ALA A 174 15.07 14.42 8.71
N ALA A 175 16.12 13.76 9.20
CA ALA A 175 16.15 12.30 9.37
C ALA A 175 15.09 11.77 10.34
N GLU A 176 14.65 12.57 11.30
CA GLU A 176 13.70 12.24 12.36
C GLU A 176 12.30 12.81 12.12
N ARG A 177 12.03 13.42 10.95
CA ARG A 177 10.77 14.11 10.61
C ARG A 177 10.04 13.36 9.53
N MET A 178 8.70 13.41 9.51
CA MET A 178 7.87 12.76 8.50
C MET A 178 6.70 13.64 8.06
N HIS A 179 6.24 13.36 6.84
CA HIS A 179 5.05 13.91 6.26
C HIS A 179 4.28 12.81 5.52
N TRP A 180 3.11 12.42 6.03
CA TRP A 180 2.27 11.36 5.47
C TRP A 180 3.05 10.06 5.20
N PRO A 181 3.60 9.38 6.21
CA PRO A 181 4.19 8.06 5.99
C PRO A 181 3.08 7.05 5.64
N TYR A 182 3.17 6.46 4.46
CA TYR A 182 2.19 5.49 3.97
C TYR A 182 2.64 4.05 4.12
N GLY A 183 3.70 3.65 3.44
CA GLY A 183 4.21 2.29 3.48
C GLY A 183 5.21 2.07 4.62
N VAL A 184 5.11 0.93 5.28
CA VAL A 184 6.10 0.45 6.23
C VAL A 184 6.47 -0.99 5.89
N MET A 185 7.75 -1.33 6.01
CA MET A 185 8.27 -2.67 5.76
C MET A 185 9.45 -2.97 6.68
N TYR A 186 9.46 -4.17 7.22
CA TYR A 186 10.59 -4.69 8.00
C TYR A 186 11.24 -5.86 7.26
N TYR A 187 12.55 -5.80 7.09
CA TYR A 187 13.30 -6.84 6.42
C TYR A 187 14.73 -6.96 6.97
N GLN A 188 15.12 -8.15 7.40
CA GLN A 188 16.47 -8.47 7.92
C GLN A 188 16.99 -7.45 8.95
N GLY A 189 16.16 -7.10 9.92
CA GLY A 189 16.52 -6.16 10.98
C GLY A 189 16.32 -4.70 10.63
N LYS A 190 16.11 -4.34 9.35
CA LYS A 190 15.95 -2.97 8.86
C LYS A 190 14.47 -2.58 8.81
N LEU A 191 14.18 -1.33 9.16
CA LEU A 191 12.88 -0.72 8.94
C LEU A 191 12.94 0.25 7.75
N PHE A 192 11.98 0.14 6.84
CA PHE A 192 11.78 1.04 5.71
C PHE A 192 10.45 1.75 5.86
N VAL A 193 10.42 3.07 5.64
CA VAL A 193 9.21 3.87 5.70
C VAL A 193 9.11 4.74 4.45
N ALA A 194 8.05 4.58 3.70
CA ALA A 194 7.69 5.48 2.61
C ALA A 194 7.14 6.79 3.20
N ASP A 195 8.00 7.78 3.35
CA ASP A 195 7.69 9.15 3.81
C ASP A 195 7.15 9.96 2.63
N THR A 196 5.93 9.59 2.21
CA THR A 196 5.30 9.93 0.94
C THR A 196 5.18 11.42 0.70
N GLY A 197 4.78 12.18 1.73
CA GLY A 197 4.63 13.63 1.64
C GLY A 197 5.97 14.37 1.51
N ASN A 198 7.07 13.75 1.93
CA ASN A 198 8.43 14.24 1.70
C ASN A 198 9.10 13.55 0.49
N ARG A 199 8.40 12.71 -0.25
CA ARG A 199 8.81 12.10 -1.52
C ARG A 199 10.08 11.27 -1.42
N ARG A 200 10.17 10.46 -0.35
CA ARG A 200 11.37 9.68 -0.02
C ARG A 200 11.04 8.39 0.72
N VAL A 201 12.01 7.50 0.77
CA VAL A 201 11.99 6.35 1.67
C VAL A 201 13.08 6.53 2.72
N LEU A 202 12.68 6.53 3.99
CA LEU A 202 13.58 6.55 5.14
C LEU A 202 13.92 5.12 5.55
N VAL A 203 15.18 4.88 5.91
CA VAL A 203 15.65 3.55 6.30
C VAL A 203 16.44 3.60 7.60
N TRP A 204 16.11 2.70 8.51
CA TRP A 204 16.85 2.40 9.72
C TRP A 204 17.52 1.03 9.55
N ASN A 205 18.82 0.96 9.84
CA ASN A 205 19.62 -0.28 9.73
C ASN A 205 19.27 -1.31 10.82
N GLN A 206 18.62 -0.87 11.88
CA GLN A 206 18.11 -1.68 12.97
C GLN A 206 16.73 -1.18 13.38
N LEU A 207 15.91 -2.06 13.95
CA LEU A 207 14.62 -1.64 14.47
C LEU A 207 14.82 -0.53 15.53
N PRO A 208 14.16 0.65 15.37
CA PRO A 208 14.27 1.74 16.33
C PRO A 208 13.90 1.32 17.76
N THR A 209 14.59 1.89 18.74
CA THR A 209 14.45 1.58 20.17
C THR A 209 14.00 2.75 21.02
N CYS A 210 13.90 3.95 20.44
CA CYS A 210 13.45 5.15 21.15
C CYS A 210 12.60 6.06 20.26
N ASN A 211 11.79 6.90 20.90
CA ASN A 211 10.96 7.88 20.22
C ASN A 211 11.80 8.87 19.40
N GLY A 212 11.30 9.19 18.21
CA GLY A 212 11.90 10.17 17.33
C GLY A 212 13.30 9.81 16.83
N GLN A 213 13.69 8.53 16.89
CA GLN A 213 15.00 8.07 16.41
C GLN A 213 15.19 8.46 14.95
N PRO A 214 16.30 9.15 14.57
CA PRO A 214 16.56 9.53 13.19
C PRO A 214 16.83 8.30 12.30
N ALA A 215 16.45 8.38 11.03
CA ALA A 215 16.80 7.40 10.03
C ALA A 215 18.31 7.45 9.69
N ASP A 216 18.86 6.30 9.25
CA ASP A 216 20.27 6.19 8.91
C ASP A 216 20.57 6.71 7.50
N TYR A 217 19.66 6.49 6.55
CA TYR A 217 19.79 6.97 5.16
C TYR A 217 18.44 7.13 4.46
N VAL A 218 18.46 7.79 3.31
CA VAL A 218 17.29 8.17 2.52
C VAL A 218 17.45 7.75 1.06
N LEU A 219 16.35 7.30 0.44
CA LEU A 219 16.23 7.05 -0.98
C LEU A 219 15.19 7.99 -1.60
N GLY A 220 15.37 8.38 -2.85
CA GLY A 220 14.43 9.24 -3.59
C GLY A 220 14.70 10.73 -3.41
N GLN A 221 15.61 11.11 -2.50
CA GLN A 221 16.09 12.48 -2.30
C GLN A 221 17.61 12.48 -2.17
N PRO A 222 18.29 13.58 -2.56
CA PRO A 222 19.74 13.68 -2.45
C PRO A 222 20.27 13.50 -1.03
N ASP A 223 19.54 14.03 -0.04
CA ASP A 223 19.86 13.98 1.38
C ASP A 223 18.61 14.06 2.27
N MET A 224 18.79 14.02 3.59
CA MET A 224 17.72 14.02 4.58
C MET A 224 16.93 15.34 4.67
N ASN A 225 17.46 16.46 4.14
CA ASN A 225 16.87 17.78 4.28
C ASN A 225 16.05 18.19 3.03
N ARG A 226 16.06 17.38 2.00
CA ARG A 226 15.33 17.62 0.76
C ARG A 226 14.00 16.86 0.71
N ARG A 227 13.01 17.50 0.05
CA ARG A 227 11.67 16.95 -0.14
C ARG A 227 11.00 17.41 -1.44
N ASP A 228 11.79 17.91 -2.37
CA ASP A 228 11.27 18.40 -3.64
C ASP A 228 10.74 17.23 -4.48
N GLU A 229 9.68 17.48 -5.23
CA GLU A 229 9.14 16.51 -6.17
C GLU A 229 10.23 16.11 -7.16
N ASN A 230 10.50 14.80 -7.27
CA ASN A 230 11.57 14.27 -8.10
C ASN A 230 12.95 14.90 -7.83
N GLY A 231 13.22 15.32 -6.58
CA GLY A 231 14.47 15.98 -6.21
C GLY A 231 14.61 17.39 -6.77
N GLY A 232 13.52 18.00 -7.27
CA GLY A 232 13.47 19.34 -7.86
C GLY A 232 13.70 19.36 -9.38
N ASP A 233 13.65 18.20 -10.04
CA ASP A 233 13.91 18.03 -11.47
C ASP A 233 12.94 17.02 -12.10
N SER A 234 13.23 16.53 -13.29
CA SER A 234 12.52 15.43 -13.94
C SER A 234 12.70 14.11 -13.17
N PRO A 235 11.78 13.15 -13.32
CA PRO A 235 11.95 11.81 -12.76
C PRO A 235 13.27 11.19 -13.20
N SER A 236 13.91 10.45 -12.29
CA SER A 236 15.21 9.81 -12.54
C SER A 236 15.31 8.46 -11.80
N ALA A 237 16.42 7.76 -11.95
CA ALA A 237 16.71 6.53 -11.21
C ALA A 237 16.85 6.75 -9.68
N ALA A 238 17.09 7.97 -9.23
CA ALA A 238 17.35 8.30 -7.83
C ALA A 238 16.31 9.23 -7.20
N SER A 239 15.21 9.54 -7.90
CA SER A 239 14.18 10.47 -7.41
C SER A 239 12.82 9.80 -7.32
N MET A 240 11.94 10.34 -6.48
CA MET A 240 10.57 9.85 -6.27
C MET A 240 9.58 11.00 -6.20
N ARG A 241 8.30 10.67 -6.49
CA ARG A 241 7.21 11.62 -6.35
C ARG A 241 6.28 11.28 -5.18
N TRP A 242 5.69 10.10 -5.15
CA TRP A 242 4.84 9.62 -4.05
C TRP A 242 5.10 8.14 -3.79
N PRO A 243 6.20 7.80 -3.10
CA PRO A 243 6.46 6.40 -2.74
C PRO A 243 5.39 5.90 -1.76
N HIS A 244 4.87 4.68 -1.98
CA HIS A 244 3.84 4.05 -1.17
C HIS A 244 4.26 2.63 -0.74
N GLY A 245 3.98 1.64 -1.54
CA GLY A 245 4.25 0.24 -1.24
C GLY A 245 5.73 -0.10 -1.29
N LEU A 246 6.15 -1.01 -0.42
CA LEU A 246 7.52 -1.48 -0.28
C LEU A 246 7.52 -3.01 -0.26
N ALA A 247 8.42 -3.64 -0.99
CA ALA A 247 8.59 -5.10 -0.98
C ALA A 247 10.04 -5.50 -1.26
N ILE A 248 10.37 -6.78 -0.99
CA ILE A 248 11.65 -7.38 -1.37
C ILE A 248 11.38 -8.50 -2.36
N TRP A 249 11.88 -8.37 -3.57
CA TRP A 249 11.81 -9.36 -4.62
C TRP A 249 13.18 -9.96 -4.89
N GLN A 250 13.38 -11.26 -4.59
CA GLN A 250 14.66 -11.94 -4.82
C GLN A 250 15.88 -11.17 -4.26
N ASN A 251 15.76 -10.68 -3.03
CA ASN A 251 16.73 -9.83 -2.33
C ASN A 251 16.89 -8.40 -2.90
N ASN A 252 16.05 -7.97 -3.82
CA ASN A 252 16.04 -6.64 -4.42
C ASN A 252 14.95 -5.78 -3.80
N LEU A 253 15.28 -4.53 -3.43
CA LEU A 253 14.27 -3.59 -2.95
C LEU A 253 13.36 -3.16 -4.10
N VAL A 254 12.06 -3.17 -3.85
CA VAL A 254 11.02 -2.65 -4.75
C VAL A 254 10.26 -1.55 -4.04
N VAL A 255 10.09 -0.41 -4.70
CA VAL A 255 9.30 0.73 -4.22
C VAL A 255 8.24 1.10 -5.26
N ALA A 256 6.99 1.14 -4.86
CA ALA A 256 5.91 1.69 -5.67
C ALA A 256 5.96 3.22 -5.62
N ASP A 257 6.51 3.85 -6.64
CA ASP A 257 6.58 5.31 -6.83
C ASP A 257 5.31 5.77 -7.58
N ALA A 258 4.20 5.78 -6.82
CA ALA A 258 2.86 5.96 -7.36
C ALA A 258 2.66 7.28 -8.10
N GLY A 259 3.30 8.35 -7.67
CA GLY A 259 3.22 9.65 -8.32
C GLY A 259 3.87 9.69 -9.70
N ASN A 260 4.85 8.82 -9.96
CA ASN A 260 5.47 8.63 -11.25
C ASN A 260 4.94 7.38 -11.99
N ASN A 261 3.89 6.73 -11.47
CA ASN A 261 3.23 5.60 -12.12
C ASN A 261 4.17 4.45 -12.47
N ARG A 262 5.06 4.08 -11.51
CA ARG A 262 6.11 3.08 -11.73
C ARG A 262 6.45 2.29 -10.46
N LEU A 263 7.07 1.14 -10.64
CA LEU A 263 7.83 0.47 -9.60
C LEU A 263 9.31 0.74 -9.85
N MET A 264 10.03 1.10 -8.80
CA MET A 264 11.49 1.25 -8.82
C MET A 264 12.12 -0.01 -8.23
N ILE A 265 13.11 -0.59 -8.88
CA ILE A 265 13.79 -1.81 -8.45
C ILE A 265 15.29 -1.55 -8.33
N TRP A 266 15.85 -1.83 -7.15
CA TRP A 266 17.28 -1.80 -6.88
C TRP A 266 17.87 -3.20 -7.00
N ASP A 267 19.13 -3.29 -7.41
CA ASP A 267 19.92 -4.51 -7.31
C ASP A 267 20.44 -4.64 -5.86
N GLY A 268 19.77 -5.49 -5.08
CA GLY A 268 19.99 -5.63 -3.64
C GLY A 268 19.32 -4.55 -2.79
N ILE A 269 19.75 -4.47 -1.53
CA ILE A 269 19.28 -3.49 -0.55
C ILE A 269 20.26 -2.31 -0.53
N PRO A 270 19.85 -1.09 -0.89
CA PRO A 270 20.70 0.09 -0.81
C PRO A 270 21.23 0.32 0.63
N THR A 271 22.41 0.90 0.74
CA THR A 271 23.06 1.18 2.04
C THR A 271 23.53 2.63 2.18
N LYS A 272 23.22 3.48 1.20
CA LYS A 272 23.66 4.89 1.14
C LYS A 272 22.51 5.78 0.68
N ASN A 273 22.59 7.06 1.05
CA ASN A 273 21.68 8.08 0.54
C ASN A 273 21.66 8.08 -0.99
N ASN A 274 20.48 8.33 -1.54
CA ASN A 274 20.27 8.59 -2.96
C ASN A 274 20.84 7.53 -3.92
N THR A 275 20.96 6.28 -3.47
CA THR A 275 21.36 5.17 -4.35
C THR A 275 20.35 5.05 -5.49
N PRO A 276 20.77 5.12 -6.78
CA PRO A 276 19.85 4.97 -7.91
C PRO A 276 19.31 3.55 -8.01
N CYS A 277 18.08 3.39 -8.48
CA CYS A 277 17.52 2.08 -8.81
C CYS A 277 18.12 1.55 -10.13
N GLN A 278 18.04 0.23 -10.32
CA GLN A 278 18.60 -0.46 -11.48
C GLN A 278 17.71 -0.34 -12.71
N PHE A 279 16.40 -0.40 -12.52
CA PHE A 279 15.40 -0.27 -13.57
C PHE A 279 14.03 0.06 -12.99
N VAL A 280 13.07 0.38 -13.87
CA VAL A 280 11.67 0.61 -13.50
C VAL A 280 10.73 -0.29 -14.29
N LEU A 281 9.57 -0.59 -13.69
CA LEU A 281 8.42 -1.23 -14.35
C LEU A 281 7.26 -0.23 -14.39
N GLY A 282 6.38 -0.35 -15.39
CA GLY A 282 5.26 0.57 -15.58
C GLY A 282 5.58 1.78 -16.45
N GLN A 283 6.87 2.11 -16.63
CA GLN A 283 7.37 3.15 -17.54
C GLN A 283 8.45 2.57 -18.46
N GLU A 284 8.74 3.24 -19.57
CA GLU A 284 9.74 2.79 -20.56
C GLU A 284 11.19 3.03 -20.08
N ASN A 285 11.37 4.08 -19.28
CA ASN A 285 12.66 4.56 -18.80
C ASN A 285 12.50 5.30 -17.47
N PHE A 286 13.57 5.87 -16.95
CA PHE A 286 13.57 6.57 -15.66
C PHE A 286 12.84 7.92 -15.71
N GLU A 287 12.74 8.56 -16.86
CA GLU A 287 12.12 9.89 -17.04
C GLU A 287 10.61 9.80 -17.23
N GLY A 288 10.08 8.64 -17.62
CA GLY A 288 8.65 8.41 -17.79
C GLY A 288 7.87 8.53 -16.48
N ALA A 289 6.74 9.24 -16.51
CA ALA A 289 5.85 9.42 -15.35
C ALA A 289 4.36 9.47 -15.71
N GLU A 290 4.04 9.28 -16.98
CA GLU A 290 2.67 9.43 -17.46
C GLU A 290 1.77 8.27 -17.02
N LEU A 291 0.53 8.58 -16.62
CA LEU A 291 -0.51 7.61 -16.35
C LEU A 291 -0.67 6.69 -17.58
N ASN A 292 -0.58 5.38 -17.39
CA ASN A 292 -0.68 4.41 -18.48
C ASN A 292 0.25 4.72 -19.67
N ARG A 293 1.45 5.30 -19.40
CA ARG A 293 2.40 5.76 -20.43
C ARG A 293 1.74 6.72 -21.44
N GLY A 294 0.86 7.61 -20.99
CA GLY A 294 0.10 8.54 -21.82
C GLY A 294 -1.11 7.93 -22.54
N GLY A 295 -1.36 6.63 -22.39
CA GLY A 295 -2.52 5.97 -22.99
C GLY A 295 -3.80 6.15 -22.17
N TYR A 296 -4.95 6.26 -22.83
CA TYR A 296 -6.24 6.26 -22.15
C TYR A 296 -6.54 4.90 -21.51
N PHE A 297 -6.25 3.81 -22.21
CA PHE A 297 -6.36 2.46 -21.70
C PHE A 297 -5.03 1.94 -21.20
N PRO A 298 -5.02 1.18 -20.10
CA PRO A 298 -3.79 0.51 -19.63
C PRO A 298 -3.32 -0.56 -20.62
N THR A 299 -2.08 -0.98 -20.46
CA THR A 299 -1.46 -2.10 -21.17
C THR A 299 -0.75 -2.98 -20.15
N SER A 300 -0.18 -4.11 -20.60
CA SER A 300 0.60 -5.01 -19.75
C SER A 300 1.91 -4.43 -19.22
N ASN A 301 2.42 -3.34 -19.83
CA ASN A 301 3.67 -2.68 -19.42
C ASN A 301 3.46 -1.26 -18.85
N ALA A 302 2.22 -0.87 -18.56
CA ALA A 302 1.87 0.46 -18.06
C ALA A 302 1.14 0.38 -16.72
N LEU A 303 1.36 1.36 -15.85
CA LEU A 303 0.74 1.49 -14.54
C LEU A 303 0.04 2.84 -14.38
N SER A 304 -0.93 2.88 -13.45
CA SER A 304 -1.60 4.10 -13.04
C SER A 304 -1.81 4.11 -11.53
N MET A 305 -1.05 4.94 -10.84
CA MET A 305 -1.06 5.08 -9.38
C MET A 305 -0.90 3.71 -8.67
N PRO A 306 0.22 2.99 -8.88
CA PRO A 306 0.47 1.75 -8.16
C PRO A 306 0.74 2.06 -6.69
N TYR A 307 -0.20 1.74 -5.79
CA TYR A 307 -0.02 2.01 -4.37
C TYR A 307 0.55 0.83 -3.60
N GLY A 308 0.10 -0.38 -3.88
CA GLY A 308 0.57 -1.58 -3.20
C GLY A 308 1.55 -2.39 -4.03
N VAL A 309 2.48 -3.06 -3.35
CA VAL A 309 3.36 -4.06 -3.93
C VAL A 309 3.53 -5.22 -2.97
N ALA A 310 3.46 -6.44 -3.48
CA ALA A 310 3.68 -7.67 -2.72
C ALA A 310 4.45 -8.70 -3.53
N VAL A 311 4.93 -9.71 -2.85
CA VAL A 311 5.76 -10.77 -3.44
C VAL A 311 5.24 -12.13 -2.99
N THR A 312 5.04 -13.02 -3.94
CA THR A 312 4.81 -14.45 -3.68
C THR A 312 6.01 -15.25 -4.17
N ASN A 313 6.01 -16.57 -3.97
CA ASN A 313 7.06 -17.44 -4.50
C ASN A 313 7.24 -17.33 -6.03
N GLN A 314 6.23 -16.89 -6.76
CA GLN A 314 6.23 -16.84 -8.23
C GLN A 314 6.11 -15.43 -8.81
N TRP A 315 5.57 -14.47 -8.06
CA TRP A 315 5.14 -13.18 -8.58
C TRP A 315 5.67 -11.99 -7.78
N LEU A 316 6.19 -11.01 -8.47
CA LEU A 316 6.16 -9.61 -8.02
C LEU A 316 4.83 -9.03 -8.48
N ILE A 317 4.01 -8.54 -7.54
CA ILE A 317 2.64 -8.09 -7.81
C ILE A 317 2.54 -6.60 -7.49
N ALA A 318 1.96 -5.82 -8.39
CA ALA A 318 1.56 -4.44 -8.13
C ALA A 318 0.03 -4.33 -8.07
N ALA A 319 -0.47 -3.63 -7.06
CA ALA A 319 -1.83 -3.10 -7.05
C ALA A 319 -1.85 -1.84 -7.92
N ASP A 320 -2.26 -2.00 -9.18
CA ASP A 320 -2.42 -0.93 -10.18
C ASP A 320 -3.76 -0.24 -9.94
N THR A 321 -3.77 0.58 -8.88
CA THR A 321 -4.95 1.02 -8.14
C THR A 321 -5.94 1.77 -9.02
N ALA A 322 -5.50 2.76 -9.78
CA ALA A 322 -6.40 3.56 -10.62
C ALA A 322 -6.94 2.78 -11.85
N ASN A 323 -6.35 1.64 -12.16
CA ASN A 323 -6.86 0.70 -13.15
C ASN A 323 -7.68 -0.44 -12.53
N SER A 324 -7.89 -0.44 -11.21
CA SER A 324 -8.67 -1.45 -10.46
C SER A 324 -8.26 -2.88 -10.79
N ARG A 325 -6.94 -3.16 -10.76
CA ARG A 325 -6.37 -4.47 -11.12
C ARG A 325 -5.09 -4.77 -10.34
N LEU A 326 -4.71 -6.04 -10.32
CA LEU A 326 -3.38 -6.49 -9.95
C LEU A 326 -2.65 -6.91 -11.22
N VAL A 327 -1.40 -6.50 -11.35
CA VAL A 327 -0.51 -6.95 -12.42
C VAL A 327 0.72 -7.62 -11.83
N GLY A 328 1.24 -8.64 -12.50
CA GLY A 328 2.32 -9.47 -11.96
C GLY A 328 3.41 -9.77 -12.97
N TRP A 329 4.63 -9.81 -12.45
CA TRP A 329 5.82 -10.21 -13.19
C TRP A 329 6.44 -11.44 -12.54
N LYS A 330 7.00 -12.33 -13.37
CA LYS A 330 7.82 -13.46 -12.94
C LYS A 330 9.31 -13.09 -12.97
N ASN A 331 10.15 -14.05 -13.23
CA ASN A 331 11.60 -13.87 -13.35
C ASN A 331 11.98 -13.07 -14.62
N ASN A 332 13.25 -12.61 -14.68
CA ASN A 332 13.82 -11.84 -15.79
C ASN A 332 13.27 -10.41 -15.94
N LEU A 333 13.20 -9.70 -14.83
CA LEU A 333 12.83 -8.29 -14.83
C LEU A 333 13.91 -7.44 -15.52
N SER A 334 13.47 -6.48 -16.30
CA SER A 334 14.31 -5.49 -16.99
C SER A 334 13.55 -4.18 -17.12
N MET A 335 14.22 -3.15 -17.62
CA MET A 335 13.63 -1.85 -17.87
C MET A 335 12.34 -1.96 -18.68
N GLY A 336 11.24 -1.47 -18.11
CA GLY A 336 9.93 -1.41 -18.77
C GLY A 336 9.28 -2.76 -19.08
N ALA A 337 9.73 -3.86 -18.44
CA ALA A 337 9.25 -5.21 -18.71
C ALA A 337 7.73 -5.32 -18.65
N THR A 338 7.18 -6.13 -19.54
CA THR A 338 5.75 -6.44 -19.66
C THR A 338 5.30 -7.37 -18.54
N ALA A 339 4.20 -7.06 -17.88
CA ALA A 339 3.57 -7.96 -16.92
C ALA A 339 2.99 -9.20 -17.64
N GLU A 340 3.15 -10.35 -17.01
CA GLU A 340 2.66 -11.63 -17.50
C GLU A 340 1.36 -12.06 -16.80
N GLY A 341 1.10 -11.49 -15.63
CA GLY A 341 -0.01 -11.84 -14.76
C GLY A 341 -1.04 -10.73 -14.61
N LEU A 342 -2.32 -11.14 -14.50
CA LEU A 342 -3.44 -10.23 -14.28
C LEU A 342 -4.45 -10.85 -13.32
N THR A 343 -5.05 -10.00 -12.45
CA THR A 343 -6.23 -10.33 -11.64
C THR A 343 -7.08 -9.07 -11.48
N GLY A 344 -8.39 -9.22 -11.33
CA GLY A 344 -9.35 -8.12 -11.14
C GLY A 344 -9.98 -7.59 -12.41
N GLN A 345 -9.37 -7.83 -13.57
CA GLN A 345 -9.87 -7.41 -14.89
C GLN A 345 -9.90 -8.59 -15.88
N SER A 346 -10.67 -8.46 -16.95
CA SER A 346 -10.81 -9.48 -17.99
C SER A 346 -9.66 -9.49 -19.01
N HIS A 347 -8.94 -8.38 -19.16
CA HIS A 347 -7.77 -8.24 -20.02
C HIS A 347 -6.97 -6.98 -19.65
N PHE A 348 -5.71 -6.88 -20.09
CA PHE A 348 -4.80 -5.78 -19.72
C PHE A 348 -5.31 -4.38 -20.10
N ARG A 349 -6.21 -4.25 -21.07
CA ARG A 349 -6.77 -2.96 -21.49
C ARG A 349 -8.02 -2.54 -20.72
N SER A 350 -8.51 -3.36 -19.79
CA SER A 350 -9.63 -3.01 -18.91
C SER A 350 -9.18 -2.26 -17.67
N LYS A 351 -10.02 -1.32 -17.21
CA LYS A 351 -9.75 -0.52 -16.00
C LYS A 351 -11.03 -0.12 -15.23
N SER A 352 -12.17 -0.68 -15.57
CA SER A 352 -13.42 -0.35 -14.90
C SER A 352 -13.45 -0.93 -13.49
N GLU A 353 -13.92 -0.16 -12.53
CA GLU A 353 -14.22 -0.64 -11.20
C GLU A 353 -15.16 -1.84 -11.28
N ASN A 354 -14.85 -2.88 -10.51
CA ASN A 354 -15.61 -4.13 -10.53
C ASN A 354 -15.88 -4.66 -11.95
N ARG A 355 -14.92 -4.50 -12.88
CA ARG A 355 -14.94 -4.89 -14.30
C ARG A 355 -15.96 -4.15 -15.17
N SER A 356 -17.09 -3.71 -14.64
CA SER A 356 -18.16 -3.10 -15.43
C SER A 356 -19.02 -2.10 -14.65
N TYR A 357 -18.49 -1.53 -13.57
CA TYR A 357 -19.26 -0.67 -12.64
C TYR A 357 -20.48 -1.35 -12.02
N GLY A 358 -20.52 -2.68 -12.05
CA GLY A 358 -21.54 -3.50 -11.43
C GLY A 358 -21.29 -3.80 -9.95
N SER A 359 -22.04 -4.77 -9.42
CA SER A 359 -21.78 -5.29 -8.07
C SER A 359 -20.43 -5.98 -8.00
N CYS A 360 -19.74 -5.85 -6.87
CA CYS A 360 -18.50 -6.55 -6.64
C CYS A 360 -18.73 -8.05 -6.45
N ASP A 361 -17.82 -8.86 -6.98
CA ASP A 361 -17.73 -10.30 -6.74
C ASP A 361 -16.40 -10.64 -6.04
N ARG A 362 -16.14 -11.94 -5.82
CA ARG A 362 -14.93 -12.43 -5.16
C ARG A 362 -13.64 -12.21 -5.96
N ASN A 363 -13.74 -11.80 -7.22
CA ASN A 363 -12.65 -11.73 -8.18
C ASN A 363 -12.57 -10.36 -8.88
N SER A 364 -13.48 -9.44 -8.57
CA SER A 364 -13.43 -8.05 -9.03
C SER A 364 -12.76 -7.14 -8.01
N LEU A 365 -12.27 -5.99 -8.44
CA LEU A 365 -11.58 -5.02 -7.60
C LEU A 365 -12.07 -3.61 -7.90
N SER A 366 -12.05 -2.76 -6.88
CA SER A 366 -12.28 -1.33 -7.00
C SER A 366 -11.24 -0.58 -6.15
N TRP A 367 -10.32 0.13 -6.80
CA TRP A 367 -9.25 0.85 -6.12
C TRP A 367 -8.51 -0.01 -5.10
N PRO A 368 -7.92 -1.15 -5.48
CA PRO A 368 -7.12 -1.96 -4.56
C PRO A 368 -5.91 -1.13 -4.12
N TYR A 369 -5.87 -0.74 -2.84
CA TYR A 369 -4.86 0.16 -2.33
C TYR A 369 -3.65 -0.58 -1.77
N GLY A 370 -3.90 -1.52 -0.90
CA GLY A 370 -2.86 -2.34 -0.28
C GLY A 370 -2.90 -3.78 -0.74
N ILE A 371 -1.73 -4.36 -0.87
CA ILE A 371 -1.56 -5.79 -1.06
C ILE A 371 -0.41 -6.28 -0.18
N SER A 372 -0.58 -7.40 0.44
CA SER A 372 0.46 -8.09 1.21
C SER A 372 0.39 -9.59 0.99
N SER A 373 1.43 -10.28 1.38
CA SER A 373 1.49 -11.74 1.32
C SER A 373 2.15 -12.30 2.58
N CYS A 374 1.70 -13.47 2.97
CA CYS A 374 2.33 -14.28 4.01
C CYS A 374 2.33 -15.71 3.50
N ASP A 375 3.50 -16.27 3.27
CA ASP A 375 3.69 -17.57 2.63
C ASP A 375 2.88 -17.67 1.31
N ASN A 376 1.86 -18.50 1.26
CA ASN A 376 1.00 -18.67 0.10
C ASN A 376 -0.31 -17.86 0.15
N THR A 377 -0.57 -17.13 1.23
CA THR A 377 -1.77 -16.29 1.36
C THR A 377 -1.49 -14.89 0.82
N VAL A 378 -2.34 -14.43 -0.10
CA VAL A 378 -2.34 -13.04 -0.60
C VAL A 378 -3.55 -12.30 -0.05
N ILE A 379 -3.31 -11.10 0.45
CA ILE A 379 -4.32 -10.25 1.08
C ILE A 379 -4.39 -8.94 0.31
N VAL A 380 -5.59 -8.56 -0.11
CA VAL A 380 -5.83 -7.33 -0.86
C VAL A 380 -6.79 -6.43 -0.10
N ALA A 381 -6.36 -5.22 0.21
CA ALA A 381 -7.24 -4.16 0.70
C ALA A 381 -7.94 -3.52 -0.50
N ASP A 382 -9.16 -3.98 -0.78
CA ASP A 382 -10.02 -3.55 -1.89
C ASP A 382 -10.84 -2.34 -1.45
N SER A 383 -10.14 -1.20 -1.37
CA SER A 383 -10.57 0.01 -0.64
C SER A 383 -11.86 0.60 -1.17
N GLY A 384 -12.05 0.64 -2.49
CA GLY A 384 -13.24 1.16 -3.12
C GLY A 384 -14.50 0.32 -2.85
N ASN A 385 -14.31 -0.94 -2.47
CA ASN A 385 -15.39 -1.84 -2.06
C ASN A 385 -15.49 -2.00 -0.53
N ASN A 386 -14.73 -1.24 0.25
CA ASN A 386 -14.72 -1.26 1.72
C ASN A 386 -14.49 -2.66 2.33
N ARG A 387 -13.59 -3.44 1.73
CA ARG A 387 -13.36 -4.84 2.11
C ARG A 387 -11.89 -5.24 2.04
N VAL A 388 -11.58 -6.35 2.67
CA VAL A 388 -10.29 -7.06 2.53
C VAL A 388 -10.55 -8.46 2.01
N LEU A 389 -9.81 -8.86 1.00
CA LEU A 389 -9.91 -10.14 0.32
C LEU A 389 -8.69 -11.00 0.66
N LEU A 390 -8.91 -12.27 1.00
CA LEU A 390 -7.85 -13.23 1.24
C LEU A 390 -7.94 -14.36 0.20
N TRP A 391 -6.85 -14.59 -0.53
CA TRP A 391 -6.64 -15.79 -1.35
C TRP A 391 -5.68 -16.69 -0.61
N LEU A 392 -6.16 -17.86 -0.23
CA LEU A 392 -5.37 -18.84 0.48
C LEU A 392 -4.61 -19.68 -0.54
N GLY A 393 -3.30 -19.82 -0.40
CA GLY A 393 -2.51 -20.72 -1.23
C GLY A 393 -2.95 -22.17 -1.02
N LYS A 394 -3.27 -22.84 -2.08
CA LYS A 394 -3.58 -24.29 -2.09
C LYS A 394 -2.32 -25.08 -2.41
#